data_73d08a83b85891351f638bfcaac77618
#
_entry.id   73d08a83b85891351f638bfcaac77618
#
_cell.length_a   1.000
_cell.length_b   1.000
_cell.length_c   1.000
_cell.angle_alpha   90.00
_cell.angle_beta   90.00
_cell.angle_gamma   90.00
#
_symmetry.space_group_name_H-M   'P 1'
#
loop_
_entity.id
_entity.type
_entity.pdbx_description
1 polymer ?
#
loop_
_entity_poly.entity_id
_entity_poly.type
_entity_poly.pdbx_seq_one_letter_code
_entity_poly.pdbx_strand_id
1 'polypeptide(L)'
;MFIILLGKPLVFWFGILAALSFSLGKLNKPVALTYSQRSIDRGSTDAALNLLCAAKYAVSDIAEVALIGHKDLNDKYCLAMPGVKVRKMHTSRRDAFKIVNSEAFAEISEKEFRILREFNARNKNKVIAQSSFSDKVALIQIYPGQDPAVLDFYVDNGYKGIVLEVSGIGQVPAQDAKFNWLPRIKKAVDKGVIVCAAPQTIYGRLNPKVYSAGRDLEKTGILFLKDILPETAFVKLGFVLGNKEFKSQVREKMLENLSGEFNERLGFEF
;
A
#
# COMPACT_ATOMS: atom_id res chain seq x y z
N MET A 1 22.65 4.55 6.86
CA MET A 1 22.12 5.12 5.59
C MET A 1 21.88 3.98 4.63
N PHE A 2 20.65 3.78 4.16
CA PHE A 2 20.34 2.78 3.14
C PHE A 2 19.71 3.50 1.96
N ILE A 3 20.43 3.58 0.84
CA ILE A 3 19.91 3.98 -0.46
C ILE A 3 19.87 2.72 -1.30
N ILE A 4 18.68 2.27 -1.66
CA ILE A 4 18.52 1.16 -2.59
C ILE A 4 18.25 1.78 -3.96
N LEU A 5 19.27 1.73 -4.82
CA LEU A 5 19.15 2.09 -6.22
C LEU A 5 18.74 0.83 -6.97
N LEU A 6 17.56 0.85 -7.57
CA LEU A 6 17.10 -0.26 -8.40
C LEU A 6 17.05 0.22 -9.84
N GLY A 7 18.06 -0.14 -10.61
CA GLY A 7 18.10 0.10 -12.05
C GLY A 7 17.07 -0.78 -12.77
N LYS A 8 16.21 -0.18 -13.55
CA LYS A 8 14.99 -0.61 -14.26
C LYS A 8 13.77 -0.80 -13.38
N PRO A 9 12.59 -0.39 -13.86
CA PRO A 9 11.37 -0.42 -13.07
C PRO A 9 10.97 -1.87 -12.78
N LEU A 10 11.24 -2.34 -11.58
CA LEU A 10 10.57 -3.50 -11.06
C LEU A 10 9.07 -3.19 -11.01
N VAL A 11 8.26 -3.99 -11.68
CA VAL A 11 6.81 -3.83 -11.81
C VAL A 11 6.11 -3.80 -10.44
N PHE A 12 6.78 -4.27 -9.38
CA PHE A 12 6.25 -4.42 -8.02
C PHE A 12 6.86 -3.48 -6.97
N TRP A 13 7.30 -2.28 -7.36
CA TRP A 13 7.88 -1.29 -6.42
C TRP A 13 7.02 -1.01 -5.19
N PHE A 14 5.71 -0.85 -5.38
CA PHE A 14 4.77 -0.64 -4.29
C PHE A 14 4.81 -1.77 -3.26
N GLY A 15 4.93 -3.03 -3.72
CA GLY A 15 5.05 -4.19 -2.82
C GLY A 15 6.33 -4.14 -1.98
N ILE A 16 7.46 -3.77 -2.58
CA ILE A 16 8.75 -3.65 -1.87
C ILE A 16 8.71 -2.52 -0.84
N LEU A 17 8.17 -1.36 -1.21
CA LEU A 17 8.04 -0.21 -0.31
C LEU A 17 7.15 -0.53 0.89
N ALA A 18 5.97 -1.11 0.65
CA ALA A 18 5.07 -1.55 1.71
C ALA A 18 5.70 -2.63 2.59
N ALA A 19 6.38 -3.63 1.98
CA ALA A 19 7.06 -4.69 2.72
C ALA A 19 8.15 -4.14 3.62
N LEU A 20 8.97 -3.20 3.14
CA LEU A 20 10.00 -2.55 3.96
C LEU A 20 9.38 -1.72 5.08
N SER A 21 8.29 -1.00 4.79
CA SER A 21 7.60 -0.19 5.81
C SER A 21 7.08 -1.05 6.95
N PHE A 22 6.46 -2.20 6.66
CA PHE A 22 5.98 -3.11 7.69
C PHE A 22 7.12 -3.88 8.37
N SER A 23 8.08 -4.40 7.61
CA SER A 23 9.17 -5.21 8.14
C SER A 23 10.10 -4.45 9.08
N LEU A 24 10.35 -3.17 8.78
CA LEU A 24 11.28 -2.35 9.56
C LEU A 24 10.57 -1.63 10.72
N GLY A 25 9.24 -1.52 10.69
CA GLY A 25 8.43 -0.93 11.73
C GLY A 25 8.91 0.49 12.11
N LYS A 26 9.10 0.74 13.41
CA LYS A 26 9.59 2.03 13.90
C LYS A 26 11.07 2.22 13.55
N LEU A 27 11.30 3.00 12.52
CA LEU A 27 12.63 3.33 12.04
C LEU A 27 13.37 4.30 12.98
N ASN A 28 14.69 4.24 12.95
CA ASN A 28 15.58 5.19 13.63
C ASN A 28 16.33 6.11 12.66
N LYS A 29 16.18 5.90 11.37
CA LYS A 29 16.83 6.68 10.29
C LYS A 29 16.04 6.54 8.97
N PRO A 30 16.24 7.44 8.00
CA PRO A 30 15.60 7.37 6.69
C PRO A 30 15.94 6.08 5.94
N VAL A 31 14.95 5.58 5.19
CA VAL A 31 15.12 4.56 4.16
C VAL A 31 14.62 5.14 2.84
N ALA A 32 15.55 5.44 1.94
CA ALA A 32 15.26 6.02 0.64
C ALA A 32 15.33 4.96 -0.46
N LEU A 33 14.24 4.79 -1.19
CA LEU A 33 14.24 4.07 -2.46
C LEU A 33 14.10 5.08 -3.60
N THR A 34 14.73 4.79 -4.72
CA THR A 34 14.59 5.64 -5.92
C THR A 34 14.57 4.79 -7.19
N TYR A 35 14.19 5.38 -8.28
CA TYR A 35 14.01 4.71 -9.57
C TYR A 35 14.51 5.57 -10.73
N SER A 36 14.60 4.96 -11.91
CA SER A 36 14.70 5.68 -13.17
C SER A 36 13.72 5.09 -14.18
N GLN A 37 12.85 5.93 -14.75
CA GLN A 37 11.95 5.54 -15.84
C GLN A 37 12.67 5.59 -17.19
N ARG A 38 13.70 6.39 -17.29
CA ARG A 38 14.54 6.53 -18.48
C ARG A 38 15.97 6.18 -18.14
N SER A 39 16.57 5.33 -18.95
CA SER A 39 17.95 4.86 -18.76
C SER A 39 18.92 6.03 -18.60
N ILE A 40 19.98 5.83 -17.82
CA ILE A 40 20.99 6.86 -17.48
C ILE A 40 21.72 7.41 -18.72
N ASP A 41 21.79 6.64 -19.79
CA ASP A 41 22.41 7.01 -21.08
C ASP A 41 21.52 7.90 -21.96
N ARG A 42 20.29 8.21 -21.54
CA ARG A 42 19.37 9.09 -22.25
C ARG A 42 19.50 10.52 -21.77
N GLY A 43 19.52 11.51 -22.70
CA GLY A 43 19.54 12.94 -22.36
C GLY A 43 18.34 13.41 -21.53
N SER A 44 17.22 12.65 -21.56
CA SER A 44 16.03 12.92 -20.77
C SER A 44 15.90 12.03 -19.52
N THR A 45 17.02 11.48 -19.03
CA THR A 45 17.02 10.60 -17.86
C THR A 45 16.54 11.34 -16.60
N ASP A 46 15.79 10.63 -15.76
CA ASP A 46 15.39 11.09 -14.44
C ASP A 46 16.33 10.57 -13.32
N ALA A 47 17.31 9.76 -13.69
CA ALA A 47 18.17 9.07 -12.72
C ALA A 47 19.00 10.01 -11.86
N ALA A 48 19.63 11.04 -12.46
CA ALA A 48 20.56 11.91 -11.76
C ALA A 48 19.89 12.74 -10.67
N LEU A 49 18.77 13.41 -10.99
CA LEU A 49 18.02 14.21 -10.02
C LEU A 49 17.40 13.32 -8.94
N ASN A 50 16.80 12.17 -9.33
CA ASN A 50 16.21 11.24 -8.38
C ASN A 50 17.25 10.73 -7.38
N LEU A 51 18.45 10.36 -7.84
CA LEU A 51 19.54 9.90 -6.99
C LEU A 51 20.05 11.00 -6.04
N LEU A 52 20.26 12.21 -6.54
CA LEU A 52 20.68 13.35 -5.74
C LEU A 52 19.66 13.62 -4.61
N CYS A 53 18.36 13.68 -4.96
CA CYS A 53 17.30 13.91 -3.99
C CYS A 53 17.18 12.75 -2.98
N ALA A 54 17.38 11.50 -3.42
CA ALA A 54 17.40 10.35 -2.53
C ALA A 54 18.58 10.40 -1.54
N ALA A 55 19.74 10.85 -1.98
CA ALA A 55 20.91 11.06 -1.11
C ALA A 55 20.62 12.15 -0.05
N LYS A 56 20.01 13.27 -0.45
CA LYS A 56 19.59 14.33 0.49
C LYS A 56 18.58 13.82 1.51
N TYR A 57 17.57 13.05 1.07
CA TYR A 57 16.61 12.44 1.96
C TYR A 57 17.29 11.47 2.96
N ALA A 58 18.22 10.66 2.51
CA ALA A 58 18.92 9.68 3.34
C ALA A 58 19.75 10.29 4.47
N VAL A 59 20.15 11.57 4.35
CA VAL A 59 20.86 12.31 5.41
C VAL A 59 19.93 13.23 6.23
N SER A 60 18.66 13.34 5.86
CA SER A 60 17.67 14.14 6.59
C SER A 60 17.30 13.52 7.95
N ASP A 61 16.45 14.20 8.69
CA ASP A 61 15.94 13.73 9.99
C ASP A 61 14.67 12.85 9.89
N ILE A 62 14.19 12.57 8.68
CA ILE A 62 12.94 11.85 8.43
C ILE A 62 13.16 10.34 8.52
N ALA A 63 12.83 9.71 9.64
CA ALA A 63 13.00 8.26 9.86
C ALA A 63 11.82 7.45 9.31
N GLU A 64 11.61 7.51 7.99
CA GLU A 64 10.51 6.87 7.27
C GLU A 64 11.02 6.13 6.02
N VAL A 65 10.23 5.16 5.53
CA VAL A 65 10.44 4.55 4.21
C VAL A 65 9.78 5.44 3.16
N ALA A 66 10.57 5.95 2.23
CA ALA A 66 10.06 6.78 1.15
C ALA A 66 10.58 6.38 -0.23
N LEU A 67 9.73 6.53 -1.23
CA LEU A 67 10.13 6.55 -2.64
C LEU A 67 10.45 7.98 -3.06
N ILE A 68 11.67 8.16 -3.57
CA ILE A 68 12.14 9.47 -4.03
C ILE A 68 12.11 9.50 -5.55
N GLY A 69 11.38 10.43 -6.12
CA GLY A 69 11.28 10.57 -7.57
C GLY A 69 10.63 11.86 -8.01
N HIS A 70 10.69 12.12 -9.31
CA HIS A 70 10.19 13.34 -9.92
C HIS A 70 8.76 13.70 -9.49
N LYS A 71 8.56 14.95 -9.10
CA LYS A 71 7.25 15.53 -8.77
C LYS A 71 6.36 15.63 -10.01
N ASP A 72 6.94 16.09 -11.10
CA ASP A 72 6.30 16.32 -12.39
C ASP A 72 7.29 16.04 -13.55
N LEU A 73 7.05 16.56 -14.75
CA LEU A 73 7.93 16.39 -15.90
C LEU A 73 9.13 17.34 -15.93
N ASN A 74 9.20 18.32 -15.02
CA ASN A 74 10.32 19.25 -14.93
C ASN A 74 11.45 18.65 -14.11
N ASP A 75 12.70 19.03 -14.44
CA ASP A 75 13.91 18.62 -13.71
C ASP A 75 14.21 19.59 -12.54
N LYS A 76 13.20 19.92 -11.72
CA LYS A 76 13.37 20.86 -10.60
C LYS A 76 13.24 20.18 -9.25
N TYR A 77 12.20 19.40 -9.06
CA TYR A 77 11.85 18.82 -7.76
C TYR A 77 11.53 17.34 -7.81
N CYS A 78 11.94 16.64 -6.77
CA CYS A 78 11.45 15.32 -6.41
C CYS A 78 10.54 15.40 -5.18
N LEU A 79 9.71 14.38 -5.00
CA LEU A 79 8.92 14.16 -3.78
C LEU A 79 9.49 12.96 -3.01
N ALA A 80 9.50 13.08 -1.69
CA ALA A 80 9.68 11.95 -0.77
C ALA A 80 8.30 11.36 -0.45
N MET A 81 7.91 10.35 -1.21
CA MET A 81 6.58 9.73 -1.19
C MET A 81 6.50 8.61 -0.15
N PRO A 82 5.49 8.60 0.77
CA PRO A 82 5.34 7.54 1.78
C PRO A 82 5.21 6.15 1.14
N GLY A 83 6.02 5.19 1.59
CA GLY A 83 6.13 3.87 0.96
C GLY A 83 4.85 3.04 0.92
N VAL A 84 3.91 3.28 1.83
CA VAL A 84 2.61 2.59 1.92
C VAL A 84 1.47 3.33 1.19
N LYS A 85 1.72 4.53 0.66
CA LYS A 85 0.73 5.39 0.00
C LYS A 85 1.10 5.75 -1.44
N VAL A 86 2.13 5.14 -2.01
CA VAL A 86 2.59 5.43 -3.36
C VAL A 86 2.14 4.36 -4.34
N ARG A 87 1.67 4.79 -5.51
CA ARG A 87 1.27 3.91 -6.61
C ARG A 87 1.87 4.37 -7.93
N LYS A 88 2.25 3.41 -8.79
CA LYS A 88 2.65 3.71 -10.16
C LYS A 88 1.41 3.96 -11.02
N MET A 89 1.21 5.21 -11.42
CA MET A 89 0.03 5.66 -12.16
C MET A 89 0.26 5.75 -13.67
N HIS A 90 1.51 5.71 -14.12
CA HIS A 90 1.84 5.78 -15.54
C HIS A 90 2.93 4.77 -15.90
N THR A 91 2.85 4.18 -17.09
CA THR A 91 3.80 3.12 -17.52
C THR A 91 5.24 3.60 -17.66
N SER A 92 5.48 4.86 -18.09
CA SER A 92 6.79 5.31 -18.55
C SER A 92 7.16 6.78 -18.28
N ARG A 93 6.26 7.59 -17.68
CA ARG A 93 6.59 9.01 -17.35
C ARG A 93 7.61 9.09 -16.22
N ARG A 94 8.44 10.13 -16.21
CA ARG A 94 9.41 10.39 -15.12
C ARG A 94 8.72 10.55 -13.77
N ASP A 95 7.55 11.18 -13.73
CA ASP A 95 6.67 11.32 -12.58
C ASP A 95 5.60 10.21 -12.51
N ALA A 96 5.96 9.00 -12.89
CA ALA A 96 5.04 7.87 -12.98
C ALA A 96 4.42 7.45 -11.65
N PHE A 97 5.09 7.71 -10.55
CA PHE A 97 4.60 7.39 -9.21
C PHE A 97 3.87 8.59 -8.60
N LYS A 98 2.72 8.33 -8.00
CA LYS A 98 1.92 9.35 -7.32
C LYS A 98 1.51 8.87 -5.93
N ILE A 99 1.33 9.83 -5.04
CA ILE A 99 0.81 9.58 -3.70
C ILE A 99 -0.71 9.50 -3.78
N VAL A 100 -1.30 8.57 -3.06
CA VAL A 100 -2.76 8.37 -2.99
C VAL A 100 -3.22 8.57 -1.55
N ASN A 101 -4.24 9.42 -1.37
CA ASN A 101 -4.83 9.75 -0.07
C ASN A 101 -3.79 10.18 0.98
N SER A 102 -2.74 10.91 0.58
CA SER A 102 -1.69 11.38 1.49
C SER A 102 -0.88 12.50 0.86
N GLU A 103 0.07 13.05 1.63
CA GLU A 103 1.04 14.04 1.19
C GLU A 103 2.46 13.48 1.22
N ALA A 104 3.38 14.12 0.47
CA ALA A 104 4.81 13.81 0.55
C ALA A 104 5.39 14.22 1.92
N PHE A 105 6.38 13.51 2.41
CA PHE A 105 7.15 13.95 3.58
C PHE A 105 7.94 15.23 3.28
N ALA A 106 8.52 15.33 2.08
CA ALA A 106 9.31 16.47 1.65
C ALA A 106 9.26 16.67 0.14
N GLU A 107 9.46 17.91 -0.27
CA GLU A 107 9.81 18.30 -1.63
C GLU A 107 11.30 18.67 -1.66
N ILE A 108 12.03 18.10 -2.60
CA ILE A 108 13.49 18.11 -2.62
C ILE A 108 13.98 18.54 -4.00
N SER A 109 14.93 19.46 -4.02
CA SER A 109 15.64 19.86 -5.24
C SER A 109 17.15 19.84 -5.04
N GLU A 110 17.90 20.22 -6.05
CA GLU A 110 19.34 20.41 -5.94
C GLU A 110 19.71 21.43 -4.85
N LYS A 111 18.92 22.48 -4.68
CA LYS A 111 19.20 23.59 -3.75
C LYS A 111 18.37 23.57 -2.47
N GLU A 112 17.18 23.00 -2.50
CA GLU A 112 16.18 23.11 -1.43
C GLU A 112 15.78 21.74 -0.89
N PHE A 113 15.41 21.72 0.39
CA PHE A 113 14.77 20.61 1.06
C PHE A 113 13.64 21.15 1.94
N ARG A 114 12.38 20.97 1.52
CA ARG A 114 11.21 21.50 2.18
C ARG A 114 10.36 20.36 2.76
N ILE A 115 10.19 20.36 4.07
CA ILE A 115 9.28 19.43 4.77
C ILE A 115 7.84 19.86 4.51
N LEU A 116 6.96 18.90 4.20
CA LEU A 116 5.57 19.15 3.83
C LEU A 116 4.58 18.63 4.87
N ARG A 117 4.97 17.63 5.69
CA ARG A 117 4.11 17.03 6.71
C ARG A 117 4.92 16.53 7.90
N GLU A 118 4.23 16.16 8.96
CA GLU A 118 4.82 15.48 10.12
C GLU A 118 5.41 14.12 9.76
N PHE A 119 6.45 13.72 10.48
CA PHE A 119 7.20 12.49 10.27
C PHE A 119 7.80 11.98 11.59
N ASN A 120 8.22 10.72 11.63
CA ASN A 120 9.02 10.20 12.73
C ASN A 120 10.46 10.66 12.60
N ALA A 121 10.97 11.35 13.62
CA ALA A 121 12.34 11.85 13.62
C ALA A 121 13.37 10.73 13.89
N ARG A 122 14.61 10.96 13.45
CA ARG A 122 15.75 10.10 13.80
C ARG A 122 15.86 9.91 15.31
N ASN A 123 16.26 8.73 15.69
CA ASN A 123 16.50 8.39 17.10
C ASN A 123 17.63 7.37 17.22
N LYS A 124 17.94 6.95 18.44
CA LYS A 124 19.00 5.96 18.73
C LYS A 124 18.46 4.56 19.01
N ASN A 125 17.17 4.34 18.88
CA ASN A 125 16.56 3.05 19.14
C ASN A 125 17.05 1.99 18.14
N LYS A 126 17.13 0.74 18.60
CA LYS A 126 17.45 -0.38 17.73
C LYS A 126 16.23 -0.73 16.86
N VAL A 127 16.43 -0.78 15.57
CA VAL A 127 15.41 -1.31 14.64
C VAL A 127 15.42 -2.84 14.75
N ILE A 128 14.22 -3.41 14.96
CA ILE A 128 14.01 -4.86 14.97
C ILE A 128 13.24 -5.20 13.73
N ALA A 129 13.92 -5.80 12.75
CA ALA A 129 13.29 -6.18 11.49
C ALA A 129 12.49 -7.48 11.64
N GLN A 130 11.26 -7.47 11.13
CA GLN A 130 10.37 -8.62 11.01
C GLN A 130 10.20 -8.93 9.52
N SER A 131 10.84 -9.99 9.03
CA SER A 131 10.92 -10.28 7.58
C SER A 131 10.08 -11.48 7.14
N SER A 132 9.20 -11.98 7.99
CA SER A 132 8.35 -13.12 7.66
C SER A 132 7.10 -12.67 6.92
N PHE A 133 6.82 -13.32 5.78
CA PHE A 133 5.62 -13.09 4.98
C PHE A 133 4.98 -14.43 4.62
N SER A 134 3.65 -14.49 4.62
CA SER A 134 2.91 -15.62 4.06
C SER A 134 2.74 -15.45 2.56
N ASP A 135 3.02 -16.50 1.80
CA ASP A 135 2.74 -16.60 0.36
C ASP A 135 1.28 -17.06 0.07
N LYS A 136 0.55 -17.45 1.13
CA LYS A 136 -0.83 -17.93 1.04
C LYS A 136 -1.85 -16.78 1.19
N VAL A 137 -1.64 -15.71 0.41
CA VAL A 137 -2.52 -14.53 0.33
C VAL A 137 -2.86 -14.26 -1.13
N ALA A 138 -4.10 -13.88 -1.40
CA ALA A 138 -4.57 -13.50 -2.74
C ALA A 138 -5.08 -12.06 -2.75
N LEU A 139 -4.93 -11.40 -3.91
CA LEU A 139 -5.56 -10.11 -4.22
C LEU A 139 -6.51 -10.33 -5.41
N ILE A 140 -7.78 -10.00 -5.25
CA ILE A 140 -8.82 -10.25 -6.24
C ILE A 140 -9.57 -8.94 -6.49
N GLN A 141 -9.49 -8.45 -7.71
CA GLN A 141 -10.32 -7.35 -8.17
C GLN A 141 -11.69 -7.88 -8.57
N ILE A 142 -12.77 -7.29 -8.03
CA ILE A 142 -14.14 -7.64 -8.37
C ILE A 142 -14.58 -6.84 -9.61
N TYR A 143 -15.15 -7.52 -10.60
CA TYR A 143 -15.68 -6.91 -11.81
C TYR A 143 -17.06 -7.48 -12.17
N PRO A 144 -17.87 -6.77 -12.97
CA PRO A 144 -19.19 -7.25 -13.40
C PRO A 144 -19.12 -8.61 -14.12
N GLY A 145 -19.95 -9.55 -13.71
CA GLY A 145 -20.02 -10.88 -14.32
C GLY A 145 -19.02 -11.90 -13.77
N GLN A 146 -18.16 -11.52 -12.83
CA GLN A 146 -17.21 -12.45 -12.22
C GLN A 146 -17.93 -13.44 -11.29
N ASP A 147 -17.63 -14.73 -11.47
CA ASP A 147 -18.15 -15.79 -10.59
C ASP A 147 -17.41 -15.81 -9.25
N PRO A 148 -18.11 -15.64 -8.12
CA PRO A 148 -17.48 -15.71 -6.79
C PRO A 148 -16.93 -17.10 -6.42
N ALA A 149 -17.17 -18.13 -7.24
CA ALA A 149 -16.54 -19.45 -7.05
C ALA A 149 -14.99 -19.39 -7.09
N VAL A 150 -14.41 -18.32 -7.63
CA VAL A 150 -12.98 -18.05 -7.53
C VAL A 150 -12.46 -18.09 -6.08
N LEU A 151 -13.30 -17.73 -5.10
CA LEU A 151 -12.94 -17.81 -3.67
C LEU A 151 -12.75 -19.26 -3.22
N ASP A 152 -13.57 -20.20 -3.71
CA ASP A 152 -13.44 -21.61 -3.35
C ASP A 152 -12.07 -22.16 -3.78
N PHE A 153 -11.58 -21.76 -4.97
CA PHE A 153 -10.25 -22.15 -5.42
C PHE A 153 -9.16 -21.78 -4.42
N TYR A 154 -9.16 -20.54 -3.92
CA TYR A 154 -8.14 -20.10 -2.96
C TYR A 154 -8.30 -20.80 -1.61
N VAL A 155 -9.53 -20.95 -1.12
CA VAL A 155 -9.84 -21.63 0.14
C VAL A 155 -9.38 -23.09 0.10
N ASP A 156 -9.72 -23.81 -0.97
CA ASP A 156 -9.43 -25.23 -1.12
C ASP A 156 -7.93 -25.50 -1.38
N ASN A 157 -7.18 -24.50 -1.90
CA ASN A 157 -5.72 -24.53 -2.04
C ASN A 157 -4.96 -23.99 -0.81
N GLY A 158 -5.64 -23.84 0.33
CA GLY A 158 -5.04 -23.55 1.62
C GLY A 158 -4.59 -22.09 1.82
N TYR A 159 -5.13 -21.17 1.05
CA TYR A 159 -4.89 -19.74 1.27
C TYR A 159 -5.45 -19.32 2.63
N LYS A 160 -4.73 -18.44 3.31
CA LYS A 160 -5.05 -17.96 4.66
C LYS A 160 -5.59 -16.53 4.67
N GLY A 161 -5.35 -15.80 3.59
CA GLY A 161 -5.79 -14.41 3.45
C GLY A 161 -6.25 -14.09 2.03
N ILE A 162 -7.29 -13.27 1.91
CA ILE A 162 -7.80 -12.75 0.65
C ILE A 162 -8.09 -11.26 0.80
N VAL A 163 -7.54 -10.44 -0.08
CA VAL A 163 -7.93 -9.04 -0.23
C VAL A 163 -8.83 -8.92 -1.44
N LEU A 164 -10.04 -8.39 -1.25
CA LEU A 164 -10.98 -8.08 -2.31
C LEU A 164 -10.95 -6.59 -2.62
N GLU A 165 -10.66 -6.22 -3.87
CA GLU A 165 -10.87 -4.87 -4.35
C GLU A 165 -12.36 -4.67 -4.64
N VAL A 166 -13.05 -3.99 -3.72
CA VAL A 166 -14.50 -3.81 -3.76
C VAL A 166 -14.89 -2.49 -4.42
N SER A 167 -16.06 -2.45 -5.05
CA SER A 167 -16.53 -1.28 -5.78
C SER A 167 -17.08 -0.17 -4.87
N GLY A 168 -17.04 1.08 -5.37
CA GLY A 168 -17.61 2.24 -4.70
C GLY A 168 -17.08 2.42 -3.27
N ILE A 169 -17.98 2.61 -2.32
CA ILE A 169 -17.64 2.79 -0.90
C ILE A 169 -17.66 1.48 -0.09
N GLY A 170 -17.59 0.32 -0.77
CA GLY A 170 -17.50 -0.99 -0.12
C GLY A 170 -18.65 -1.93 -0.49
N GLN A 171 -18.90 -2.13 -1.80
CA GLN A 171 -19.94 -3.03 -2.28
C GLN A 171 -19.36 -4.16 -3.15
N VAL A 172 -20.09 -5.26 -3.15
CA VAL A 172 -19.91 -6.41 -4.05
C VAL A 172 -21.28 -6.76 -4.66
N PRO A 173 -21.35 -7.49 -5.77
CA PRO A 173 -22.61 -8.06 -6.23
C PRO A 173 -23.25 -8.91 -5.13
N ALA A 174 -24.47 -8.56 -4.69
CA ALA A 174 -25.16 -9.14 -3.54
C ALA A 174 -26.60 -9.50 -3.90
N GLN A 175 -27.32 -10.11 -2.99
CA GLN A 175 -28.72 -10.54 -3.01
C GLN A 175 -29.28 -10.90 -4.40
N ASP A 176 -29.84 -9.96 -5.15
CA ASP A 176 -30.51 -10.24 -6.43
C ASP A 176 -29.55 -10.41 -7.61
N ALA A 177 -28.23 -10.33 -7.39
CA ALA A 177 -27.26 -10.54 -8.43
C ALA A 177 -27.14 -12.04 -8.79
N LYS A 178 -27.03 -12.35 -10.10
CA LYS A 178 -26.75 -13.70 -10.59
C LYS A 178 -25.55 -14.34 -9.88
N PHE A 179 -24.52 -13.53 -9.65
CA PHE A 179 -23.30 -13.94 -8.95
C PHE A 179 -23.21 -13.22 -7.59
N ASN A 180 -23.98 -13.71 -6.61
CA ASN A 180 -23.94 -13.19 -5.25
C ASN A 180 -22.66 -13.60 -4.52
N TRP A 181 -21.87 -12.61 -4.11
CA TRP A 181 -20.58 -12.82 -3.42
C TRP A 181 -20.72 -13.12 -1.93
N LEU A 182 -21.82 -12.68 -1.29
CA LEU A 182 -21.95 -12.74 0.16
C LEU A 182 -21.85 -14.17 0.73
N PRO A 183 -22.51 -15.19 0.16
CA PRO A 183 -22.42 -16.56 0.70
C PRO A 183 -21.01 -17.14 0.59
N ARG A 184 -20.26 -16.82 -0.48
CA ARG A 184 -18.89 -17.32 -0.69
C ARG A 184 -17.90 -16.65 0.24
N ILE A 185 -18.03 -15.33 0.45
CA ILE A 185 -17.21 -14.58 1.42
C ILE A 185 -17.47 -15.15 2.83
N LYS A 186 -18.73 -15.31 3.22
CA LYS A 186 -19.10 -15.89 4.52
C LYS A 186 -18.49 -17.28 4.71
N LYS A 187 -18.61 -18.17 3.71
CA LYS A 187 -18.01 -19.51 3.72
C LYS A 187 -16.48 -19.46 3.91
N ALA A 188 -15.77 -18.55 3.22
CA ALA A 188 -14.34 -18.40 3.36
C ALA A 188 -13.96 -17.96 4.79
N VAL A 189 -14.67 -16.96 5.33
CA VAL A 189 -14.46 -16.48 6.72
C VAL A 189 -14.75 -17.60 7.74
N ASP A 190 -15.82 -18.36 7.57
CA ASP A 190 -16.17 -19.48 8.47
C ASP A 190 -15.14 -20.62 8.44
N LYS A 191 -14.44 -20.79 7.32
CA LYS A 191 -13.28 -21.70 7.21
C LYS A 191 -11.98 -21.10 7.77
N GLY A 192 -12.02 -19.94 8.39
CA GLY A 192 -10.89 -19.28 9.05
C GLY A 192 -9.98 -18.48 8.12
N VAL A 193 -10.40 -18.22 6.87
CA VAL A 193 -9.65 -17.32 5.97
C VAL A 193 -9.92 -15.88 6.36
N ILE A 194 -8.87 -15.08 6.48
CA ILE A 194 -9.00 -13.63 6.72
C ILE A 194 -9.34 -12.95 5.39
N VAL A 195 -10.57 -12.49 5.26
CA VAL A 195 -11.03 -11.77 4.09
C VAL A 195 -11.09 -10.28 4.39
N CYS A 196 -10.44 -9.46 3.55
CA CYS A 196 -10.34 -8.01 3.69
C CYS A 196 -10.94 -7.33 2.45
N ALA A 197 -11.59 -6.18 2.66
CA ALA A 197 -12.03 -5.28 1.60
C ALA A 197 -11.09 -4.08 1.51
N ALA A 198 -10.56 -3.81 0.33
CA ALA A 198 -9.83 -2.60 -0.01
C ALA A 198 -10.55 -1.85 -1.15
N PRO A 199 -10.44 -0.51 -1.26
CA PRO A 199 -11.13 0.23 -2.32
C PRO A 199 -10.55 -0.07 -3.69
N GLN A 200 -11.40 -0.34 -4.68
CA GLN A 200 -11.02 -0.40 -6.09
C GLN A 200 -10.78 1.00 -6.67
N THR A 201 -11.48 2.00 -6.12
CA THR A 201 -11.26 3.40 -6.47
C THR A 201 -9.91 3.88 -5.97
N ILE A 202 -9.25 4.72 -6.77
CA ILE A 202 -7.91 5.23 -6.42
C ILE A 202 -7.99 6.13 -5.19
N TYR A 203 -8.94 7.07 -5.18
CA TYR A 203 -9.14 8.01 -4.08
C TYR A 203 -10.38 7.67 -3.27
N GLY A 204 -10.39 8.14 -2.03
CA GLY A 204 -11.51 7.96 -1.12
C GLY A 204 -11.28 6.82 -0.12
N ARG A 205 -12.33 6.43 0.56
CA ARG A 205 -12.29 5.38 1.60
C ARG A 205 -13.57 4.56 1.64
N LEU A 206 -13.47 3.33 2.09
CA LEU A 206 -14.62 2.47 2.33
C LEU A 206 -15.44 2.93 3.53
N ASN A 207 -16.77 2.86 3.38
CA ASN A 207 -17.71 3.07 4.48
C ASN A 207 -18.92 2.14 4.32
N PRO A 208 -18.92 0.95 4.95
CA PRO A 208 -20.00 -0.03 4.81
C PRO A 208 -21.33 0.42 5.41
N LYS A 209 -21.33 1.47 6.24
CA LYS A 209 -22.55 1.89 6.97
C LYS A 209 -23.55 2.66 6.11
N VAL A 210 -23.13 3.21 4.98
CA VAL A 210 -23.95 4.10 4.14
C VAL A 210 -25.08 3.33 3.44
N TYR A 211 -24.78 2.19 2.81
CA TYR A 211 -25.77 1.41 2.06
C TYR A 211 -26.04 0.03 2.69
N SER A 212 -27.25 -0.52 2.44
CA SER A 212 -27.61 -1.87 2.90
C SER A 212 -26.64 -2.93 2.43
N ALA A 213 -26.26 -2.89 1.15
CA ALA A 213 -25.30 -3.84 0.57
C ALA A 213 -23.94 -3.85 1.30
N GLY A 214 -23.45 -2.68 1.74
CA GLY A 214 -22.24 -2.59 2.54
C GLY A 214 -22.40 -3.22 3.93
N ARG A 215 -23.54 -2.96 4.58
CA ARG A 215 -23.86 -3.56 5.89
C ARG A 215 -24.04 -5.09 5.80
N ASP A 216 -24.62 -5.59 4.71
CA ASP A 216 -24.76 -7.03 4.49
C ASP A 216 -23.40 -7.69 4.20
N LEU A 217 -22.53 -7.02 3.48
CA LEU A 217 -21.15 -7.45 3.31
C LEU A 217 -20.39 -7.49 4.66
N GLU A 218 -20.56 -6.48 5.51
CA GLU A 218 -19.94 -6.46 6.85
C GLU A 218 -20.38 -7.65 7.72
N LYS A 219 -21.66 -8.08 7.65
CA LYS A 219 -22.18 -9.26 8.36
C LYS A 219 -21.51 -10.57 7.97
N THR A 220 -20.84 -10.64 6.81
CA THR A 220 -20.06 -11.83 6.43
C THR A 220 -18.82 -12.03 7.27
N GLY A 221 -18.39 -11.01 8.03
CA GLY A 221 -17.17 -11.02 8.81
C GLY A 221 -15.93 -10.53 8.08
N ILE A 222 -16.08 -9.97 6.86
CA ILE A 222 -15.01 -9.29 6.13
C ILE A 222 -14.47 -8.08 6.88
N LEU A 223 -13.18 -7.76 6.74
CA LEU A 223 -12.53 -6.58 7.34
C LEU A 223 -12.47 -5.43 6.33
N PHE A 224 -13.08 -4.30 6.64
CA PHE A 224 -13.00 -3.10 5.82
C PHE A 224 -11.73 -2.30 6.14
N LEU A 225 -10.85 -2.16 5.16
CA LEU A 225 -9.52 -1.56 5.33
C LEU A 225 -9.47 -0.07 4.92
N LYS A 226 -10.53 0.66 5.19
CA LYS A 226 -10.62 2.13 5.04
C LYS A 226 -10.13 2.61 3.66
N ASP A 227 -8.99 3.34 3.64
CA ASP A 227 -8.40 4.01 2.47
C ASP A 227 -7.03 3.43 2.06
N ILE A 228 -6.73 2.20 2.51
CA ILE A 228 -5.48 1.51 2.14
C ILE A 228 -5.47 1.20 0.64
N LEU A 229 -4.31 1.31 0.01
CA LEU A 229 -4.13 0.78 -1.34
C LEU A 229 -4.28 -0.74 -1.36
N PRO A 230 -4.98 -1.34 -2.34
CA PRO A 230 -5.18 -2.80 -2.40
C PRO A 230 -3.89 -3.60 -2.35
N GLU A 231 -2.88 -3.16 -3.08
CA GLU A 231 -1.55 -3.77 -3.08
C GLU A 231 -0.85 -3.65 -1.71
N THR A 232 -1.02 -2.54 -1.02
CA THR A 232 -0.51 -2.36 0.36
C THR A 232 -1.25 -3.28 1.34
N ALA A 233 -2.58 -3.43 1.18
CA ALA A 233 -3.38 -4.36 1.97
C ALA A 233 -2.94 -5.82 1.77
N PHE A 234 -2.65 -6.20 0.52
CA PHE A 234 -2.12 -7.53 0.18
C PHE A 234 -0.80 -7.81 0.89
N VAL A 235 0.15 -6.86 0.83
CA VAL A 235 1.46 -6.98 1.50
C VAL A 235 1.29 -7.01 3.02
N LYS A 236 0.43 -6.14 3.57
CA LYS A 236 0.12 -6.11 5.02
C LYS A 236 -0.44 -7.45 5.49
N LEU A 237 -1.39 -8.02 4.74
CA LEU A 237 -1.98 -9.31 5.08
C LEU A 237 -0.95 -10.44 5.05
N GLY A 238 -0.07 -10.45 4.04
CA GLY A 238 1.06 -11.39 3.97
C GLY A 238 2.02 -11.23 5.16
N PHE A 239 2.34 -10.00 5.53
CA PHE A 239 3.17 -9.68 6.69
C PHE A 239 2.54 -10.15 8.00
N VAL A 240 1.29 -9.80 8.24
CA VAL A 240 0.59 -10.16 9.49
C VAL A 240 0.41 -11.67 9.64
N LEU A 241 0.06 -12.37 8.56
CA LEU A 241 -0.07 -13.83 8.56
C LEU A 241 1.27 -14.57 8.65
N GLY A 242 2.36 -13.97 8.16
CA GLY A 242 3.70 -14.56 8.19
C GLY A 242 4.37 -14.50 9.56
N ASN A 243 3.98 -13.54 10.41
CA ASN A 243 4.61 -13.33 11.71
C ASN A 243 3.86 -14.06 12.82
N LYS A 244 4.56 -15.01 13.46
CA LYS A 244 3.97 -15.89 14.50
C LYS A 244 3.41 -15.13 15.70
N GLU A 245 4.01 -13.99 16.04
CA GLU A 245 3.59 -13.13 17.16
C GLU A 245 2.22 -12.47 16.94
N PHE A 246 1.77 -12.33 15.69
CA PHE A 246 0.45 -11.77 15.34
C PHE A 246 -0.64 -12.83 15.21
N LYS A 247 -0.32 -14.13 15.35
CA LYS A 247 -1.23 -15.25 15.06
C LYS A 247 -2.56 -15.16 15.80
N SER A 248 -2.58 -14.68 17.04
CA SER A 248 -3.81 -14.52 17.86
C SER A 248 -4.53 -13.18 17.61
N GLN A 249 -3.93 -12.25 16.88
CA GLN A 249 -4.39 -10.86 16.72
C GLN A 249 -4.42 -10.42 15.25
N VAL A 250 -4.58 -11.35 14.31
CA VAL A 250 -4.52 -11.04 12.87
C VAL A 250 -5.53 -9.97 12.49
N ARG A 251 -6.78 -10.08 12.99
CA ARG A 251 -7.86 -9.13 12.67
C ARG A 251 -7.56 -7.74 13.21
N GLU A 252 -7.09 -7.65 14.45
CA GLU A 252 -6.70 -6.40 15.12
C GLU A 252 -5.52 -5.74 14.40
N LYS A 253 -4.50 -6.52 14.06
CA LYS A 253 -3.32 -6.03 13.34
C LYS A 253 -3.63 -5.56 11.93
N MET A 254 -4.60 -6.18 11.24
CA MET A 254 -5.06 -5.68 9.94
C MET A 254 -5.76 -4.32 10.05
N LEU A 255 -6.42 -4.01 11.16
CA LEU A 255 -7.11 -2.75 11.41
C LEU A 255 -6.23 -1.68 12.10
N GLU A 256 -5.10 -2.06 12.67
CA GLU A 256 -4.11 -1.16 13.27
C GLU A 256 -3.34 -0.40 12.18
N ASN A 257 -3.05 0.88 12.41
CA ASN A 257 -2.18 1.68 11.54
C ASN A 257 -0.71 1.42 11.90
N LEU A 258 -0.03 0.59 11.12
CA LEU A 258 1.34 0.12 11.42
C LEU A 258 2.42 1.07 10.89
N SER A 259 2.17 1.68 9.72
CA SER A 259 3.19 2.45 8.98
C SER A 259 2.61 3.66 8.23
N GLY A 260 1.45 4.16 8.65
CA GLY A 260 0.78 5.28 8.00
C GLY A 260 -0.06 4.89 6.78
N GLU A 261 -0.43 3.61 6.66
CA GLU A 261 -1.25 3.10 5.57
C GLU A 261 -2.74 3.48 5.67
N PHE A 262 -3.19 3.90 6.85
CA PHE A 262 -4.54 4.43 7.08
C PHE A 262 -4.52 5.91 7.44
N ASN A 263 -5.51 6.64 6.95
CA ASN A 263 -5.84 7.97 7.45
C ASN A 263 -7.03 7.88 8.42
N GLU A 264 -7.04 8.70 9.46
CA GLU A 264 -8.22 8.85 10.32
C GLU A 264 -9.34 9.57 9.57
N ARG A 265 -8.98 10.62 8.82
CA ARG A 265 -9.87 11.39 7.94
C ARG A 265 -9.15 11.68 6.62
N LEU A 266 -9.90 11.79 5.53
CA LEU A 266 -9.39 12.31 4.26
C LEU A 266 -9.58 13.82 4.24
N GLY A 267 -8.57 14.54 3.76
CA GLY A 267 -8.67 15.97 3.48
C GLY A 267 -9.56 16.23 2.26
N PHE A 268 -9.98 17.50 2.09
CA PHE A 268 -10.83 17.92 0.97
C PHE A 268 -10.08 18.03 -0.37
N GLU A 269 -8.77 17.84 -0.39
CA GLU A 269 -7.91 18.00 -1.58
C GLU A 269 -7.67 16.68 -2.35
N PHE A 270 -8.43 15.62 -2.06
CA PHE A 270 -8.31 14.32 -2.71
C PHE A 270 -9.59 13.95 -3.47
#